data_2a2a9cb3209a5780a3987396b625d9f3
#
_entry.id   2a2a9cb3209a5780a3987396b625d9f3
#
_cell.length_a   1.000
_cell.length_b   1.000
_cell.length_c   1.000
_cell.angle_alpha   90.00
_cell.angle_beta   90.00
_cell.angle_gamma   90.00
#
_symmetry.space_group_name_H-M   'P 1'
#
loop_
_entity.id
_entity.type
_entity.pdbx_description
1 polymer ?
#
loop_
_entity_poly.entity_id
_entity_poly.type
_entity_poly.pdbx_seq_one_letter_code
_entity_poly.pdbx_strand_id
1 'polypeptide(L)'
;MNSEGYIEVLWIDDEWENQVAFRELCLMENIMIHPFKYANDGLARIKENPKRWDLVLLDAQGLKAEGMALGQSGLISSVNAIKDIGFEIGVKIPYFIFTGQENLLSSEDFLASYDKTCIFSKGTDMLRLIQCIKELVSSREDMVVKDLYPKVFEAVNFLGLKESEQKLLGFLKAVHYKEYRLQRTPITDLRIILEELFHALIKPEIGLIPQECYKSDRREVNMADVILYMSGEQTKSEFGKAPAYGGVGVVDLEGPIYPALMSSFINTLYVYVSATDSHVKRIIDDEKTEFKNQCMQYSAKVEGSYIGISFAYQICDILTYTAAYV
;
A
#
# COMPACT_ATOMS: atom_id res chain seq x y z
N MET A 1 -7.33 11.78 -1.89
CA MET A 1 -8.62 11.36 -2.50
C MET A 1 -9.77 12.05 -1.80
N ASN A 2 -10.71 12.57 -2.56
CA ASN A 2 -11.97 13.09 -2.02
C ASN A 2 -12.84 11.93 -1.53
N SER A 3 -13.91 12.27 -0.79
CA SER A 3 -14.89 11.32 -0.21
C SER A 3 -15.52 10.34 -1.20
N GLU A 4 -15.32 10.51 -2.48
CA GLU A 4 -15.87 9.67 -3.57
C GLU A 4 -14.84 8.73 -4.23
N GLY A 5 -13.58 8.75 -3.81
CA GLY A 5 -12.55 7.81 -4.31
C GLY A 5 -11.98 8.11 -5.70
N TYR A 6 -12.22 9.31 -6.24
CA TYR A 6 -11.65 9.74 -7.52
C TYR A 6 -10.28 10.39 -7.38
N ILE A 7 -9.42 10.16 -8.38
CA ILE A 7 -8.19 10.93 -8.58
C ILE A 7 -8.57 12.28 -9.22
N GLU A 8 -8.24 13.37 -8.55
CA GLU A 8 -8.61 14.73 -8.98
C GLU A 8 -7.52 15.33 -9.87
N VAL A 9 -7.81 15.48 -11.16
CA VAL A 9 -6.86 16.02 -12.16
C VAL A 9 -7.37 17.34 -12.71
N LEU A 10 -6.57 18.41 -12.53
CA LEU A 10 -6.82 19.67 -13.18
C LEU A 10 -6.16 19.66 -14.57
N TRP A 11 -6.90 19.99 -15.61
CA TRP A 11 -6.40 19.98 -16.99
C TRP A 11 -6.53 21.33 -17.65
N ILE A 12 -5.41 21.91 -18.08
CA ILE A 12 -5.35 23.19 -18.81
C ILE A 12 -5.12 22.89 -20.28
N ASP A 13 -6.15 23.13 -21.10
CA ASP A 13 -6.17 22.80 -22.51
C ASP A 13 -7.31 23.56 -23.22
N ASP A 14 -7.04 24.33 -24.23
CA ASP A 14 -8.05 25.13 -24.95
C ASP A 14 -8.93 24.29 -25.88
N GLU A 15 -8.49 23.09 -26.24
CA GLU A 15 -9.20 22.12 -27.08
C GLU A 15 -9.74 20.90 -26.30
N TRP A 16 -9.84 20.98 -24.98
CA TRP A 16 -10.29 19.86 -24.14
C TRP A 16 -11.66 19.29 -24.56
N GLU A 17 -12.53 20.12 -25.15
CA GLU A 17 -13.85 19.70 -25.63
C GLU A 17 -13.76 18.62 -26.73
N ASN A 18 -12.70 18.66 -27.53
CA ASN A 18 -12.44 17.71 -28.63
C ASN A 18 -11.91 16.35 -28.11
N GLN A 19 -11.56 16.24 -26.84
CA GLN A 19 -10.93 15.05 -26.23
C GLN A 19 -11.94 14.21 -25.42
N VAL A 20 -13.13 13.99 -25.99
CA VAL A 20 -14.23 13.26 -25.31
C VAL A 20 -13.80 11.85 -24.93
N ALA A 21 -13.16 11.11 -25.86
CA ALA A 21 -12.74 9.72 -25.61
C ALA A 21 -11.73 9.62 -24.44
N PHE A 22 -10.78 10.55 -24.33
CA PHE A 22 -9.84 10.58 -23.20
C PHE A 22 -10.55 10.82 -21.87
N ARG A 23 -11.50 11.74 -21.82
CA ARG A 23 -12.28 12.05 -20.60
C ARG A 23 -13.13 10.87 -20.16
N GLU A 24 -13.76 10.16 -21.11
CA GLU A 24 -14.54 8.97 -20.82
C GLU A 24 -13.66 7.84 -20.28
N LEU A 25 -12.49 7.60 -20.88
CA LEU A 25 -11.51 6.64 -20.37
C LEU A 25 -11.04 6.99 -18.96
N CYS A 26 -10.74 8.27 -18.69
CA CYS A 26 -10.36 8.72 -17.35
C CYS A 26 -11.47 8.42 -16.32
N LEU A 27 -12.72 8.72 -16.65
CA LEU A 27 -13.86 8.47 -15.77
C LEU A 27 -14.03 6.98 -15.47
N MET A 28 -13.87 6.10 -16.47
CA MET A 28 -13.91 4.64 -16.29
C MET A 28 -12.81 4.12 -15.34
N GLU A 29 -11.69 4.84 -15.25
CA GLU A 29 -10.54 4.53 -14.41
C GLU A 29 -10.52 5.28 -13.07
N ASN A 30 -11.67 5.85 -12.66
CA ASN A 30 -11.84 6.66 -11.46
C ASN A 30 -10.95 7.91 -11.42
N ILE A 31 -10.73 8.53 -12.58
CA ILE A 31 -10.00 9.81 -12.70
C ILE A 31 -11.00 10.90 -13.09
N MET A 32 -11.18 11.88 -12.22
CA MET A 32 -12.04 13.01 -12.46
C MET A 32 -11.23 14.17 -13.08
N ILE A 33 -11.53 14.47 -14.33
CA ILE A 33 -10.87 15.56 -15.07
C ILE A 33 -11.66 16.86 -14.89
N HIS A 34 -10.97 17.92 -14.45
CA HIS A 34 -11.47 19.29 -14.34
C HIS A 34 -10.81 20.16 -15.39
N PRO A 35 -11.46 20.38 -16.56
CA PRO A 35 -10.85 21.12 -17.65
C PRO A 35 -10.94 22.62 -17.46
N PHE A 36 -9.88 23.32 -17.86
CA PHE A 36 -9.78 24.77 -17.93
C PHE A 36 -9.24 25.20 -19.29
N LYS A 37 -9.95 26.07 -19.95
CA LYS A 37 -9.56 26.57 -21.27
C LYS A 37 -8.34 27.50 -21.22
N TYR A 38 -8.23 28.28 -20.15
CA TYR A 38 -7.18 29.26 -19.98
C TYR A 38 -6.24 28.92 -18.83
N ALA A 39 -4.94 29.11 -19.07
CA ALA A 39 -3.92 28.80 -18.06
C ALA A 39 -4.09 29.65 -16.78
N ASN A 40 -4.46 30.93 -16.94
CA ASN A 40 -4.68 31.82 -15.79
C ASN A 40 -5.80 31.29 -14.87
N ASP A 41 -6.89 30.77 -15.45
CA ASP A 41 -8.03 30.25 -14.67
C ASP A 41 -7.66 28.94 -13.93
N GLY A 42 -6.97 28.06 -14.63
CA GLY A 42 -6.48 26.82 -14.01
C GLY A 42 -5.49 27.11 -12.87
N LEU A 43 -4.52 27.99 -13.09
CA LEU A 43 -3.55 28.38 -12.05
C LEU A 43 -4.22 29.08 -10.86
N ALA A 44 -5.22 29.94 -11.10
CA ALA A 44 -5.99 30.54 -10.02
C ALA A 44 -6.71 29.48 -9.18
N ARG A 45 -7.27 28.47 -9.83
CA ARG A 45 -7.95 27.38 -9.15
C ARG A 45 -6.99 26.48 -8.34
N ILE A 46 -5.76 26.26 -8.85
CA ILE A 46 -4.71 25.59 -8.09
C ILE A 46 -4.38 26.39 -6.82
N LYS A 47 -4.21 27.70 -6.96
CA LYS A 47 -3.87 28.58 -5.84
C LYS A 47 -4.98 28.66 -4.78
N GLU A 48 -6.25 28.61 -5.17
CA GLU A 48 -7.39 28.61 -4.23
C GLU A 48 -7.43 27.33 -3.36
N ASN A 49 -7.14 26.17 -3.94
CA ASN A 49 -7.16 24.91 -3.23
C ASN A 49 -6.07 23.94 -3.72
N PRO A 50 -4.82 24.19 -3.37
CA PRO A 50 -3.67 23.47 -3.92
C PRO A 50 -3.59 22.00 -3.47
N LYS A 51 -4.19 21.66 -2.33
CA LYS A 51 -4.21 20.28 -1.80
C LYS A 51 -5.29 19.39 -2.42
N ARG A 52 -6.18 19.97 -3.20
CA ARG A 52 -7.24 19.24 -3.88
C ARG A 52 -6.70 18.38 -5.03
N TRP A 53 -5.68 18.85 -5.72
CA TRP A 53 -5.25 18.30 -7.00
C TRP A 53 -4.18 17.23 -6.83
N ASP A 54 -4.47 16.04 -7.33
CA ASP A 54 -3.51 14.94 -7.36
C ASP A 54 -2.48 15.14 -8.49
N LEU A 55 -2.91 15.76 -9.59
CA LEU A 55 -2.08 16.05 -10.76
C LEU A 55 -2.61 17.26 -11.52
N VAL A 56 -1.71 17.96 -12.21
CA VAL A 56 -2.03 18.98 -13.22
C VAL A 56 -1.61 18.48 -14.61
N LEU A 57 -2.53 18.45 -15.57
CA LEU A 57 -2.23 18.24 -16.98
C LEU A 57 -2.13 19.60 -17.68
N LEU A 58 -1.09 19.77 -18.50
CA LEU A 58 -0.83 20.98 -19.25
C LEU A 58 -0.75 20.68 -20.74
N ASP A 59 -1.52 21.39 -21.56
CA ASP A 59 -1.21 21.42 -22.98
C ASP A 59 0.03 22.29 -23.24
N ALA A 60 0.88 21.85 -24.18
CA ALA A 60 2.09 22.59 -24.53
C ALA A 60 1.81 23.90 -25.30
N GLN A 61 0.71 23.93 -26.02
CA GLN A 61 0.23 25.10 -26.75
C GLN A 61 -1.24 25.34 -26.43
N GLY A 62 -1.51 26.17 -25.47
CA GLY A 62 -2.88 26.50 -25.08
C GLY A 62 -3.08 28.03 -25.11
N LEU A 63 -4.14 28.48 -24.47
CA LEU A 63 -4.43 29.88 -24.28
C LEU A 63 -4.06 30.33 -22.87
N LYS A 64 -3.32 31.43 -22.75
CA LYS A 64 -3.00 32.04 -21.45
C LYS A 64 -4.24 32.69 -20.84
N ALA A 65 -4.94 33.47 -21.67
CA ALA A 65 -6.19 34.17 -21.40
C ALA A 65 -6.93 34.34 -22.74
N GLU A 66 -8.15 34.89 -22.71
CA GLU A 66 -8.90 35.13 -23.92
C GLU A 66 -8.09 35.99 -24.92
N GLY A 67 -7.91 35.45 -26.14
CA GLY A 67 -7.13 36.07 -27.20
C GLY A 67 -5.60 36.07 -27.05
N MET A 68 -5.05 35.40 -26.02
CA MET A 68 -3.60 35.34 -25.76
C MET A 68 -3.10 33.88 -25.83
N ALA A 69 -2.35 33.56 -26.89
CA ALA A 69 -1.72 32.24 -27.01
C ALA A 69 -0.66 31.98 -25.90
N LEU A 70 -0.58 30.76 -25.41
CA LEU A 70 0.36 30.38 -24.35
C LEU A 70 1.80 30.39 -24.88
N GLY A 71 2.06 29.72 -26.00
CA GLY A 71 3.40 29.52 -26.56
C GLY A 71 4.33 28.72 -25.62
N GLN A 72 5.54 28.43 -26.05
CA GLN A 72 6.53 27.72 -25.23
C GLN A 72 6.92 28.46 -23.94
N SER A 73 7.08 29.75 -24.01
CA SER A 73 7.38 30.61 -22.84
C SER A 73 6.25 30.57 -21.80
N GLY A 74 5.02 30.41 -22.26
CA GLY A 74 3.86 30.30 -21.38
C GLY A 74 3.77 28.98 -20.67
N LEU A 75 4.11 27.86 -21.31
CA LEU A 75 4.20 26.54 -20.65
C LEU A 75 5.24 26.58 -19.53
N ILE A 76 6.44 27.11 -19.79
CA ILE A 76 7.48 27.30 -18.77
C ILE A 76 6.96 28.12 -17.60
N SER A 77 6.26 29.23 -17.90
CA SER A 77 5.66 30.12 -16.89
C SER A 77 4.61 29.37 -16.06
N SER A 78 3.77 28.55 -16.69
CA SER A 78 2.75 27.74 -15.98
C SER A 78 3.38 26.70 -15.07
N VAL A 79 4.40 25.98 -15.56
CA VAL A 79 5.17 24.99 -14.76
C VAL A 79 5.83 25.66 -13.56
N ASN A 80 6.46 26.84 -13.76
CA ASN A 80 7.08 27.57 -12.65
C ASN A 80 6.04 28.04 -11.64
N ALA A 81 4.90 28.57 -12.09
CA ALA A 81 3.82 28.98 -11.20
C ALA A 81 3.28 27.80 -10.35
N ILE A 82 3.14 26.61 -10.92
CA ILE A 82 2.76 25.40 -10.18
C ILE A 82 3.81 25.05 -9.12
N LYS A 83 5.11 25.13 -9.47
CA LYS A 83 6.21 24.89 -8.54
C LYS A 83 6.24 25.91 -7.40
N ASP A 84 6.04 27.19 -7.73
CA ASP A 84 6.01 28.27 -6.74
C ASP A 84 4.85 28.10 -5.76
N ILE A 85 3.65 27.81 -6.26
CA ILE A 85 2.48 27.50 -5.41
C ILE A 85 2.79 26.30 -4.51
N GLY A 86 3.38 25.24 -5.06
CA GLY A 86 3.76 24.05 -4.29
C GLY A 86 4.79 24.38 -3.22
N PHE A 87 5.78 25.20 -3.52
CA PHE A 87 6.80 25.65 -2.57
C PHE A 87 6.20 26.48 -1.42
N GLU A 88 5.30 27.41 -1.73
CA GLU A 88 4.62 28.25 -0.72
C GLU A 88 3.84 27.42 0.32
N ILE A 89 3.30 26.27 -0.07
CA ILE A 89 2.50 25.41 0.82
C ILE A 89 3.26 24.18 1.35
N GLY A 90 4.55 24.03 0.97
CA GLY A 90 5.37 22.90 1.36
C GLY A 90 4.97 21.54 0.74
N VAL A 91 4.27 21.56 -0.41
CA VAL A 91 3.80 20.34 -1.12
C VAL A 91 4.23 20.39 -2.58
N LYS A 92 4.81 19.31 -3.09
CA LYS A 92 5.09 19.18 -4.52
C LYS A 92 3.79 18.87 -5.27
N ILE A 93 3.34 19.78 -6.13
CA ILE A 93 2.21 19.55 -7.04
C ILE A 93 2.77 18.89 -8.31
N PRO A 94 2.44 17.64 -8.63
CA PRO A 94 2.94 17.01 -9.83
C PRO A 94 2.21 17.55 -11.07
N TYR A 95 2.92 17.52 -12.19
CA TYR A 95 2.32 17.88 -13.48
C TYR A 95 2.82 16.96 -14.59
N PHE A 96 1.97 16.78 -15.60
CA PHE A 96 2.33 16.16 -16.87
C PHE A 96 1.99 17.09 -18.02
N ILE A 97 2.71 16.95 -19.12
CA ILE A 97 2.47 17.65 -20.38
C ILE A 97 1.75 16.69 -21.32
N PHE A 98 0.57 17.06 -21.78
CA PHE A 98 -0.26 16.24 -22.66
C PHE A 98 -0.61 17.06 -23.90
N THR A 99 0.09 16.82 -25.01
CA THR A 99 0.05 17.68 -26.21
C THR A 99 -0.20 16.89 -27.49
N GLY A 100 -0.91 17.51 -28.43
CA GLY A 100 -1.09 17.02 -29.80
C GLY A 100 -0.02 17.50 -30.80
N GLN A 101 0.99 18.24 -30.35
CA GLN A 101 1.96 18.91 -31.21
C GLN A 101 3.16 18.00 -31.53
N GLU A 102 3.13 17.29 -32.64
CA GLU A 102 4.20 16.37 -33.08
C GLU A 102 5.56 17.08 -33.25
N ASN A 103 5.56 18.35 -33.69
CA ASN A 103 6.76 19.13 -33.83
C ASN A 103 7.47 19.40 -32.50
N LEU A 104 6.73 19.60 -31.41
CA LEU A 104 7.29 19.74 -30.07
C LEU A 104 7.83 18.41 -29.54
N LEU A 105 7.11 17.34 -29.77
CA LEU A 105 7.53 15.99 -29.37
C LEU A 105 8.81 15.52 -30.08
N SER A 106 9.14 16.14 -31.24
CA SER A 106 10.36 15.88 -32.01
C SER A 106 11.49 16.89 -31.71
N SER A 107 11.22 17.95 -30.94
CA SER A 107 12.19 19.00 -30.65
C SER A 107 13.14 18.60 -29.51
N GLU A 108 14.44 18.53 -29.78
CA GLU A 108 15.45 18.23 -28.75
C GLU A 108 15.46 19.29 -27.64
N ASP A 109 15.31 20.57 -27.98
CA ASP A 109 15.28 21.66 -27.00
C ASP A 109 14.07 21.55 -26.06
N PHE A 110 12.90 21.19 -26.61
CA PHE A 110 11.70 20.96 -25.81
C PHE A 110 11.90 19.76 -24.88
N LEU A 111 12.37 18.63 -25.39
CA LEU A 111 12.63 17.43 -24.63
C LEU A 111 13.75 17.59 -23.58
N ALA A 112 14.72 18.48 -23.82
CA ALA A 112 15.75 18.80 -22.84
C ALA A 112 15.25 19.70 -21.71
N SER A 113 14.17 20.46 -21.95
CA SER A 113 13.61 21.40 -20.97
C SER A 113 12.71 20.71 -19.93
N TYR A 114 12.24 19.50 -20.20
CA TYR A 114 11.32 18.75 -19.35
C TYR A 114 11.75 17.30 -19.20
N ASP A 115 11.34 16.67 -18.10
CA ASP A 115 11.52 15.24 -17.93
C ASP A 115 10.66 14.48 -18.97
N LYS A 116 11.34 13.67 -19.79
CA LYS A 116 10.68 12.90 -20.87
C LYS A 116 9.59 11.97 -20.33
N THR A 117 9.69 11.54 -19.07
CA THR A 117 8.68 10.69 -18.42
C THR A 117 7.37 11.44 -18.12
N CYS A 118 7.43 12.79 -18.14
CA CYS A 118 6.27 13.66 -17.89
C CYS A 118 5.59 14.17 -19.18
N ILE A 119 6.02 13.72 -20.37
CA ILE A 119 5.50 14.20 -21.66
C ILE A 119 4.73 13.09 -22.36
N PHE A 120 3.52 13.39 -22.82
CA PHE A 120 2.58 12.45 -23.44
C PHE A 120 1.95 13.07 -24.69
N SER A 121 1.76 12.23 -25.73
CA SER A 121 1.06 12.59 -26.97
C SER A 121 -0.44 12.35 -26.84
N LYS A 122 -1.27 13.33 -27.23
CA LYS A 122 -2.74 13.18 -27.31
C LYS A 122 -3.17 12.09 -28.30
N GLY A 123 -2.33 11.78 -29.30
CA GLY A 123 -2.64 10.78 -30.33
C GLY A 123 -2.37 9.34 -29.90
N THR A 124 -1.29 9.09 -29.16
CA THR A 124 -0.76 7.74 -28.93
C THR A 124 -0.65 7.33 -27.47
N ASP A 125 -0.52 8.28 -26.54
CA ASP A 125 -0.11 7.98 -25.17
C ASP A 125 -1.25 8.02 -24.14
N MET A 126 -2.52 8.07 -24.53
CA MET A 126 -3.65 8.21 -23.60
C MET A 126 -3.67 7.12 -22.52
N LEU A 127 -3.54 5.86 -22.91
CA LEU A 127 -3.53 4.75 -21.95
C LEU A 127 -2.30 4.76 -21.06
N ARG A 128 -1.13 5.09 -21.63
CA ARG A 128 0.11 5.25 -20.87
C ARG A 128 0.00 6.39 -19.87
N LEU A 129 -0.60 7.53 -20.26
CA LEU A 129 -0.84 8.66 -19.37
C LEU A 129 -1.73 8.27 -18.18
N ILE A 130 -2.85 7.59 -18.43
CA ILE A 130 -3.76 7.10 -17.39
C ILE A 130 -3.01 6.18 -16.42
N GLN A 131 -2.21 5.25 -16.94
CA GLN A 131 -1.40 4.37 -16.09
C GLN A 131 -0.40 5.16 -15.25
N CYS A 132 0.32 6.13 -15.81
CA CYS A 132 1.27 6.97 -15.08
C CYS A 132 0.58 7.85 -14.01
N ILE A 133 -0.64 8.33 -14.26
CA ILE A 133 -1.44 9.05 -13.24
C ILE A 133 -1.73 8.15 -12.05
N LYS A 134 -2.19 6.91 -12.29
CA LYS A 134 -2.50 5.93 -11.23
C LYS A 134 -1.26 5.55 -10.43
N GLU A 135 -0.14 5.29 -11.09
CA GLU A 135 1.14 4.97 -10.46
C GLU A 135 1.66 6.12 -9.59
N LEU A 136 1.57 7.35 -10.09
CA LEU A 136 1.97 8.55 -9.35
C LEU A 136 1.17 8.70 -8.05
N VAL A 137 -0.16 8.58 -8.13
CA VAL A 137 -1.05 8.72 -6.96
C VAL A 137 -0.80 7.58 -5.98
N SER A 138 -0.71 6.34 -6.46
CA SER A 138 -0.40 5.19 -5.63
C SER A 138 0.95 5.35 -4.89
N SER A 139 1.97 5.83 -5.57
CA SER A 139 3.29 6.10 -4.97
C SER A 139 3.24 7.17 -3.87
N ARG A 140 2.42 8.23 -4.05
CA ARG A 140 2.22 9.25 -3.00
C ARG A 140 1.49 8.68 -1.78
N GLU A 141 0.46 7.88 -1.99
CA GLU A 141 -0.24 7.19 -0.91
C GLU A 141 0.68 6.28 -0.12
N ASP A 142 1.55 5.54 -0.82
CA ASP A 142 2.55 4.68 -0.20
C ASP A 142 3.49 5.48 0.71
N MET A 143 3.96 6.64 0.25
CA MET A 143 4.79 7.54 1.07
C MET A 143 4.04 8.05 2.30
N VAL A 144 2.79 8.51 2.12
CA VAL A 144 1.97 8.99 3.24
C VAL A 144 1.78 7.90 4.30
N VAL A 145 1.48 6.68 3.87
CA VAL A 145 1.31 5.57 4.81
C VAL A 145 2.63 5.19 5.48
N LYS A 146 3.74 5.17 4.77
CA LYS A 146 5.07 4.92 5.37
C LYS A 146 5.44 5.99 6.40
N ASP A 147 5.12 7.24 6.13
CA ASP A 147 5.35 8.38 7.06
C ASP A 147 4.44 8.31 8.31
N LEU A 148 3.25 7.73 8.19
CA LEU A 148 2.34 7.52 9.33
C LEU A 148 2.78 6.36 10.24
N TYR A 149 3.46 5.35 9.68
CA TYR A 149 3.89 4.14 10.40
C TYR A 149 5.40 3.90 10.28
N PRO A 150 6.28 4.90 10.55
CA PRO A 150 7.71 4.81 10.26
C PRO A 150 8.37 3.65 10.98
N LYS A 151 8.08 3.45 12.28
CA LYS A 151 8.65 2.35 13.08
C LYS A 151 8.28 0.95 12.55
N VAL A 152 7.10 0.82 11.96
CA VAL A 152 6.65 -0.46 11.39
C VAL A 152 7.47 -0.80 10.15
N PHE A 153 7.68 0.16 9.24
CA PHE A 153 8.47 -0.05 8.03
C PHE A 153 9.97 -0.14 8.33
N GLU A 154 10.48 0.55 9.36
CA GLU A 154 11.82 0.33 9.90
C GLU A 154 12.00 -1.12 10.38
N ALA A 155 11.02 -1.64 11.14
CA ALA A 155 11.02 -3.03 11.61
C ALA A 155 10.97 -4.05 10.45
N VAL A 156 10.11 -3.82 9.46
CA VAL A 156 10.02 -4.65 8.25
C VAL A 156 11.36 -4.71 7.50
N ASN A 157 12.01 -3.56 7.33
CA ASN A 157 13.32 -3.47 6.69
C ASN A 157 14.41 -4.16 7.52
N PHE A 158 14.45 -3.91 8.82
CA PHE A 158 15.42 -4.51 9.73
C PHE A 158 15.32 -6.05 9.74
N LEU A 159 14.10 -6.59 9.79
CA LEU A 159 13.82 -8.02 9.77
C LEU A 159 13.93 -8.65 8.36
N GLY A 160 14.12 -7.83 7.31
CA GLY A 160 14.29 -8.28 5.92
C GLY A 160 13.04 -8.87 5.27
N LEU A 161 11.83 -8.40 5.68
CA LEU A 161 10.51 -8.91 5.25
C LEU A 161 10.07 -8.27 3.93
N LYS A 162 10.74 -8.60 2.83
CA LYS A 162 10.54 -7.94 1.52
C LYS A 162 9.19 -8.21 0.88
N GLU A 163 8.65 -9.42 1.01
CA GLU A 163 7.36 -9.80 0.46
C GLU A 163 6.21 -9.20 1.29
N SER A 164 6.41 -9.12 2.60
CA SER A 164 5.44 -8.56 3.54
C SER A 164 5.30 -7.05 3.43
N GLU A 165 6.33 -6.34 2.99
CA GLU A 165 6.29 -4.87 2.91
C GLU A 165 5.10 -4.38 2.04
N GLN A 166 4.95 -4.92 0.84
CA GLN A 166 3.88 -4.53 -0.09
C GLN A 166 2.50 -4.94 0.42
N LYS A 167 2.38 -6.10 1.05
CA LYS A 167 1.12 -6.59 1.63
C LYS A 167 0.69 -5.72 2.81
N LEU A 168 1.63 -5.43 3.70
CA LEU A 168 1.39 -4.56 4.85
C LEU A 168 1.02 -3.14 4.42
N LEU A 169 1.73 -2.60 3.42
CA LEU A 169 1.43 -1.30 2.84
C LEU A 169 0.02 -1.24 2.26
N GLY A 170 -0.37 -2.22 1.45
CA GLY A 170 -1.72 -2.33 0.91
C GLY A 170 -2.79 -2.40 2.01
N PHE A 171 -2.52 -3.16 3.08
CA PHE A 171 -3.42 -3.28 4.20
C PHE A 171 -3.57 -1.97 4.99
N LEU A 172 -2.47 -1.30 5.30
CA LEU A 172 -2.47 -0.01 6.00
C LEU A 172 -3.07 1.12 5.15
N LYS A 173 -2.92 1.08 3.82
CA LYS A 173 -3.63 1.98 2.90
C LYS A 173 -5.14 1.80 3.02
N ALA A 174 -5.63 0.58 2.96
CA ALA A 174 -7.06 0.29 3.11
C ALA A 174 -7.61 0.78 4.45
N VAL A 175 -6.84 0.64 5.53
CA VAL A 175 -7.20 1.18 6.85
C VAL A 175 -7.21 2.71 6.85
N HIS A 176 -6.19 3.35 6.31
CA HIS A 176 -6.03 4.81 6.33
C HIS A 176 -7.08 5.52 5.46
N TYR A 177 -7.34 5.01 4.27
CA TYR A 177 -8.29 5.59 3.32
C TYR A 177 -9.73 5.09 3.50
N LYS A 178 -9.99 4.34 4.57
CA LYS A 178 -11.34 3.85 4.94
C LYS A 178 -11.98 2.94 3.88
N GLU A 179 -11.20 2.25 3.12
CA GLU A 179 -11.66 1.20 2.22
C GLU A 179 -12.02 -0.07 3.01
N TYR A 180 -12.92 0.05 3.96
CA TYR A 180 -13.26 -0.96 4.97
C TYR A 180 -13.89 -2.23 4.43
N ARG A 181 -14.13 -2.33 3.16
CA ARG A 181 -14.51 -3.59 2.54
C ARG A 181 -13.28 -4.50 2.47
N LEU A 182 -12.83 -4.93 3.63
CA LEU A 182 -11.84 -6.00 3.74
C LEU A 182 -12.44 -7.25 3.10
N GLN A 183 -12.22 -7.36 1.80
CA GLN A 183 -12.41 -8.60 1.08
C GLN A 183 -11.54 -9.67 1.72
N ARG A 184 -11.83 -10.95 1.52
CA ARG A 184 -11.10 -12.08 2.11
C ARG A 184 -9.58 -12.03 1.86
N THR A 185 -9.15 -11.44 0.75
CA THR A 185 -7.76 -11.35 0.31
C THR A 185 -6.81 -10.66 1.29
N PRO A 186 -7.13 -9.49 1.88
CA PRO A 186 -6.23 -8.83 2.83
C PRO A 186 -5.99 -9.61 4.11
N ILE A 187 -6.97 -10.39 4.57
CA ILE A 187 -6.82 -11.19 5.80
C ILE A 187 -5.82 -12.34 5.59
N THR A 188 -5.84 -12.95 4.40
CA THR A 188 -4.84 -13.98 4.03
C THR A 188 -3.43 -13.40 3.98
N ASP A 189 -3.28 -12.15 3.55
CA ASP A 189 -1.99 -11.47 3.52
C ASP A 189 -1.36 -11.30 4.91
N LEU A 190 -2.17 -11.14 5.97
CA LEU A 190 -1.66 -11.09 7.35
C LEU A 190 -1.02 -12.40 7.79
N ARG A 191 -1.55 -13.53 7.33
CA ARG A 191 -0.92 -14.83 7.57
C ARG A 191 0.44 -14.92 6.89
N ILE A 192 0.53 -14.46 5.64
CA ILE A 192 1.80 -14.46 4.89
C ILE A 192 2.84 -13.59 5.61
N ILE A 193 2.44 -12.43 6.13
CA ILE A 193 3.32 -11.57 6.92
C ILE A 193 3.86 -12.30 8.16
N LEU A 194 3.00 -13.01 8.91
CA LEU A 194 3.43 -13.79 10.07
C LEU A 194 4.35 -14.95 9.67
N GLU A 195 4.04 -15.65 8.59
CA GLU A 195 4.86 -16.76 8.10
C GLU A 195 6.25 -16.25 7.68
N GLU A 196 6.34 -15.14 6.95
CA GLU A 196 7.62 -14.55 6.56
C GLU A 196 8.41 -14.05 7.78
N LEU A 197 7.74 -13.42 8.75
CA LEU A 197 8.36 -13.03 10.02
C LEU A 197 9.00 -14.21 10.71
N PHE A 198 8.26 -15.31 10.90
CA PHE A 198 8.79 -16.47 11.59
C PHE A 198 9.90 -17.16 10.78
N HIS A 199 9.80 -17.20 9.46
CA HIS A 199 10.90 -17.64 8.62
C HIS A 199 12.16 -16.79 8.84
N ALA A 200 12.04 -15.47 8.95
CA ALA A 200 13.16 -14.59 9.22
C ALA A 200 13.79 -14.87 10.59
N LEU A 201 12.96 -15.09 11.61
CA LEU A 201 13.42 -15.36 12.98
C LEU A 201 14.10 -16.74 13.16
N ILE A 202 13.78 -17.70 12.28
CA ILE A 202 14.43 -19.03 12.27
C ILE A 202 15.80 -18.99 11.55
N LYS A 203 16.01 -18.04 10.62
CA LYS A 203 17.26 -17.94 9.88
C LYS A 203 18.46 -17.76 10.82
N PRO A 204 19.63 -18.34 10.47
CA PRO A 204 20.82 -18.28 11.34
C PRO A 204 21.31 -16.86 11.66
N GLU A 205 21.03 -15.90 10.78
CA GLU A 205 21.39 -14.48 10.97
C GLU A 205 20.70 -13.85 12.17
N ILE A 206 19.50 -14.31 12.48
CA ILE A 206 18.72 -13.87 13.65
C ILE A 206 18.73 -14.97 14.72
N GLY A 207 18.38 -16.20 14.34
CA GLY A 207 18.46 -17.38 15.20
C GLY A 207 17.60 -17.35 16.46
N LEU A 208 16.54 -16.53 16.49
CA LEU A 208 15.69 -16.36 17.66
C LEU A 208 14.76 -17.56 17.87
N ILE A 209 14.36 -18.23 16.80
CA ILE A 209 13.47 -19.39 16.81
C ILE A 209 14.27 -20.62 16.34
N PRO A 210 14.15 -21.78 17.03
CA PRO A 210 14.84 -23.01 16.64
C PRO A 210 14.41 -23.51 15.26
N GLN A 211 15.35 -24.15 14.55
CA GLN A 211 15.09 -24.73 13.23
C GLN A 211 14.10 -25.91 13.27
N GLU A 212 13.93 -26.51 14.42
CA GLU A 212 12.96 -27.57 14.68
C GLU A 212 11.52 -27.11 14.54
N CYS A 213 11.27 -25.80 14.57
CA CYS A 213 9.97 -25.18 14.25
C CYS A 213 9.60 -25.25 12.77
N TYR A 214 10.51 -25.68 11.87
CA TYR A 214 10.11 -26.05 10.53
C TYR A 214 9.38 -27.41 10.53
N LYS A 215 8.40 -27.55 9.63
CA LYS A 215 7.83 -28.85 9.32
C LYS A 215 8.89 -29.80 8.73
N SER A 216 8.58 -31.09 8.68
CA SER A 216 9.51 -32.12 8.24
C SER A 216 10.16 -31.89 6.87
N ASP A 217 9.48 -31.15 5.98
CA ASP A 217 10.00 -30.77 4.66
C ASP A 217 10.89 -29.52 4.67
N ARG A 218 11.04 -28.87 5.84
CA ARG A 218 11.81 -27.63 6.06
C ARG A 218 11.42 -26.45 5.17
N ARG A 219 10.24 -26.47 4.55
CA ARG A 219 9.73 -25.41 3.70
C ARG A 219 8.70 -24.56 4.40
N GLU A 220 7.94 -25.15 5.30
CA GLU A 220 6.87 -24.47 6.02
C GLU A 220 7.20 -24.38 7.51
N VAL A 221 6.81 -23.27 8.11
CA VAL A 221 6.90 -23.05 9.55
C VAL A 221 5.73 -23.71 10.24
N ASN A 222 6.00 -24.43 11.33
CA ASN A 222 4.94 -24.88 12.23
C ASN A 222 4.51 -23.71 13.14
N MET A 223 3.52 -22.97 12.70
CA MET A 223 3.05 -21.76 13.39
C MET A 223 2.64 -22.02 14.84
N ALA A 224 2.06 -23.19 15.13
CA ALA A 224 1.63 -23.54 16.48
C ALA A 224 2.85 -23.71 17.41
N ASP A 225 3.89 -24.39 16.96
CA ASP A 225 5.10 -24.60 17.74
C ASP A 225 5.85 -23.28 17.95
N VAL A 226 5.90 -22.42 16.95
CA VAL A 226 6.49 -21.09 17.07
C VAL A 226 5.76 -20.25 18.13
N ILE A 227 4.44 -20.22 18.08
CA ILE A 227 3.63 -19.45 19.05
C ILE A 227 3.89 -19.95 20.48
N LEU A 228 3.90 -21.27 20.69
CA LEU A 228 4.19 -21.87 21.99
C LEU A 228 5.62 -21.56 22.46
N TYR A 229 6.59 -21.67 21.55
CA TYR A 229 7.98 -21.33 21.86
C TYR A 229 8.14 -19.85 22.24
N MET A 230 7.59 -18.94 21.47
CA MET A 230 7.69 -17.49 21.72
C MET A 230 6.94 -17.05 22.99
N SER A 231 5.89 -17.79 23.39
CA SER A 231 5.16 -17.55 24.65
C SER A 231 5.84 -18.18 25.87
N GLY A 232 6.95 -18.89 25.70
CA GLY A 232 7.65 -19.61 26.78
C GLY A 232 6.96 -20.89 27.20
N GLU A 233 5.97 -21.37 26.44
CA GLU A 233 5.30 -22.63 26.67
C GLU A 233 6.10 -23.80 26.05
N GLN A 234 5.95 -25.01 26.63
CA GLN A 234 6.58 -26.17 26.05
C GLN A 234 5.85 -26.59 24.78
N THR A 235 6.59 -26.72 23.68
CA THR A 235 6.04 -27.26 22.44
C THR A 235 6.00 -28.79 22.51
N LYS A 236 4.96 -29.38 21.96
CA LYS A 236 4.90 -30.82 21.71
C LYS A 236 5.38 -31.08 20.29
N SER A 237 6.30 -32.04 20.12
CA SER A 237 6.63 -32.51 18.76
C SER A 237 5.37 -33.05 18.07
N GLU A 238 5.36 -33.02 16.72
CA GLU A 238 4.26 -33.58 15.89
C GLU A 238 3.80 -34.99 16.28
N PHE A 239 4.61 -35.73 17.03
CA PHE A 239 4.37 -37.10 17.42
C PHE A 239 4.10 -37.30 18.93
N GLY A 240 3.78 -36.24 19.65
CA GLY A 240 3.49 -36.36 21.10
C GLY A 240 4.69 -36.73 21.97
N LYS A 241 5.90 -36.73 21.43
CA LYS A 241 7.15 -36.92 22.18
C LYS A 241 7.50 -35.64 22.93
N ALA A 242 8.42 -35.76 23.90
CA ALA A 242 8.97 -34.60 24.61
C ALA A 242 9.30 -33.43 23.67
N PRO A 243 9.16 -32.19 24.14
CA PRO A 243 9.33 -31.01 23.28
C PRO A 243 10.60 -31.14 22.47
N ALA A 244 10.55 -30.77 21.17
CA ALA A 244 11.71 -30.87 20.28
C ALA A 244 12.92 -30.10 20.84
N TYR A 245 12.68 -29.10 21.67
CA TYR A 245 13.71 -28.29 22.38
C TYR A 245 13.87 -28.72 23.84
N GLY A 246 13.11 -29.71 24.31
CA GLY A 246 13.13 -30.14 25.69
C GLY A 246 14.49 -30.67 26.11
N GLY A 247 15.27 -29.86 26.77
CA GLY A 247 16.46 -30.26 27.44
C GLY A 247 17.79 -29.93 26.78
N VAL A 248 17.79 -29.25 25.64
CA VAL A 248 19.05 -28.83 25.01
C VAL A 248 19.10 -27.30 24.92
N GLY A 249 19.46 -26.63 26.00
CA GLY A 249 20.02 -25.28 25.99
C GLY A 249 19.21 -24.13 25.42
N VAL A 250 18.03 -24.38 24.90
CA VAL A 250 17.16 -23.35 24.29
C VAL A 250 16.22 -22.74 25.34
N VAL A 251 16.17 -23.29 26.52
CA VAL A 251 15.23 -22.89 27.58
C VAL A 251 15.86 -21.97 28.61
N ASP A 252 17.05 -21.47 28.36
CA ASP A 252 17.60 -20.31 29.11
C ASP A 252 17.05 -18.97 28.62
N LEU A 253 15.83 -18.97 28.05
CA LEU A 253 15.05 -17.75 27.94
C LEU A 253 14.65 -17.37 29.38
N GLU A 254 15.14 -16.25 29.87
CA GLU A 254 14.75 -15.67 31.18
C GLU A 254 13.24 -15.38 31.26
N GLY A 255 12.45 -15.89 30.34
CA GLY A 255 11.01 -15.73 30.23
C GLY A 255 10.50 -15.85 28.79
N PRO A 256 9.20 -15.65 28.57
CA PRO A 256 8.63 -15.66 27.23
C PRO A 256 9.18 -14.50 26.39
N ILE A 257 9.50 -14.76 25.12
CA ILE A 257 9.92 -13.74 24.16
C ILE A 257 8.75 -12.81 23.91
N TYR A 258 7.58 -13.35 23.67
CA TYR A 258 6.35 -12.59 23.52
C TYR A 258 5.57 -12.50 24.83
N PRO A 259 5.21 -11.29 25.31
CA PRO A 259 4.25 -11.13 26.39
C PRO A 259 2.94 -11.88 26.12
N ALA A 260 2.26 -12.33 27.15
CA ALA A 260 1.01 -13.09 27.03
C ALA A 260 -0.04 -12.42 26.13
N LEU A 261 -0.13 -11.08 26.19
CA LEU A 261 -1.03 -10.31 25.33
C LEU A 261 -0.67 -10.48 23.84
N MET A 262 0.60 -10.39 23.50
CA MET A 262 1.07 -10.52 22.12
C MET A 262 0.92 -11.94 21.60
N SER A 263 1.22 -12.96 22.42
CA SER A 263 0.96 -14.36 22.10
C SER A 263 -0.53 -14.59 21.82
N SER A 264 -1.41 -13.97 22.61
CA SER A 264 -2.86 -14.02 22.38
C SER A 264 -3.27 -13.37 21.06
N PHE A 265 -2.67 -12.23 20.68
CA PHE A 265 -2.92 -11.57 19.40
C PHE A 265 -2.54 -12.46 18.21
N ILE A 266 -1.34 -13.04 18.25
CA ILE A 266 -0.83 -13.90 17.19
C ILE A 266 -1.70 -15.16 17.07
N ASN A 267 -2.05 -15.78 18.20
CA ASN A 267 -2.90 -16.96 18.20
C ASN A 267 -4.30 -16.65 17.64
N THR A 268 -4.91 -15.55 18.05
CA THR A 268 -6.22 -15.13 17.56
C THR A 268 -6.18 -14.85 16.06
N LEU A 269 -5.17 -14.10 15.59
CA LEU A 269 -4.96 -13.80 14.19
C LEU A 269 -4.77 -15.09 13.38
N TYR A 270 -3.88 -15.97 13.83
CA TYR A 270 -3.60 -17.25 13.16
C TYR A 270 -4.84 -18.13 13.03
N VAL A 271 -5.61 -18.29 14.13
CA VAL A 271 -6.82 -19.12 14.12
C VAL A 271 -7.91 -18.48 13.24
N TYR A 272 -8.10 -17.16 13.30
CA TYR A 272 -9.08 -16.46 12.49
C TYR A 272 -8.77 -16.58 10.99
N VAL A 273 -7.53 -16.32 10.59
CA VAL A 273 -7.10 -16.44 9.20
C VAL A 273 -7.22 -17.87 8.70
N SER A 274 -6.80 -18.84 9.52
CA SER A 274 -6.93 -20.27 9.18
C SER A 274 -8.39 -20.73 9.06
N ALA A 275 -9.31 -20.11 9.77
CA ALA A 275 -10.74 -20.41 9.69
C ALA A 275 -11.39 -19.83 8.41
N THR A 276 -10.87 -18.71 7.92
CA THR A 276 -11.43 -18.02 6.74
C THR A 276 -10.81 -18.47 5.42
N ASP A 277 -9.68 -19.21 5.47
CA ASP A 277 -9.01 -19.74 4.29
C ASP A 277 -9.76 -20.98 3.75
N SER A 278 -10.07 -20.99 2.45
CA SER A 278 -10.83 -22.04 1.77
C SER A 278 -10.13 -23.39 1.69
N HIS A 279 -8.88 -23.50 2.10
CA HIS A 279 -8.12 -24.74 2.12
C HIS A 279 -8.44 -25.67 3.32
N VAL A 280 -9.21 -25.22 4.30
CA VAL A 280 -9.56 -25.98 5.48
C VAL A 280 -10.76 -26.89 5.24
N LYS A 281 -10.69 -27.75 4.21
CA LYS A 281 -11.69 -28.82 4.00
C LYS A 281 -11.48 -30.07 4.86
N ARG A 282 -10.50 -30.12 5.74
CA ARG A 282 -10.15 -31.30 6.50
C ARG A 282 -9.76 -30.96 7.94
N ILE A 283 -10.72 -30.69 8.80
CA ILE A 283 -10.51 -30.96 10.23
C ILE A 283 -11.88 -31.24 10.85
N ILE A 284 -12.07 -32.48 11.15
CA ILE A 284 -13.10 -32.97 12.06
C ILE A 284 -12.36 -33.14 13.40
N ASP A 285 -12.41 -32.10 14.24
CA ASP A 285 -12.04 -32.21 15.64
C ASP A 285 -12.72 -31.12 16.48
N ASP A 286 -13.38 -31.48 17.54
CA ASP A 286 -14.58 -30.84 18.03
C ASP A 286 -14.44 -29.38 18.51
N GLU A 287 -13.45 -29.02 19.32
CA GLU A 287 -13.34 -27.66 19.88
C GLU A 287 -12.77 -26.64 18.92
N LYS A 288 -11.75 -27.03 18.14
CA LYS A 288 -11.14 -26.12 17.12
C LYS A 288 -12.11 -25.83 15.97
N THR A 289 -13.00 -26.76 15.68
CA THR A 289 -14.05 -26.62 14.65
C THR A 289 -15.12 -25.64 15.11
N GLU A 290 -15.49 -25.66 16.40
CA GLU A 290 -16.47 -24.74 16.95
C GLU A 290 -16.00 -23.29 16.89
N PHE A 291 -14.77 -23.01 17.32
CA PHE A 291 -14.19 -21.67 17.25
C PHE A 291 -14.08 -21.17 15.80
N LYS A 292 -13.67 -22.02 14.87
CA LYS A 292 -13.66 -21.70 13.44
C LYS A 292 -15.04 -21.35 12.90
N ASN A 293 -16.04 -22.14 13.25
CA ASN A 293 -17.41 -21.89 12.86
C ASN A 293 -17.92 -20.55 13.43
N GLN A 294 -17.56 -20.22 14.66
CA GLN A 294 -17.88 -18.94 15.28
C GLN A 294 -17.20 -17.77 14.53
N CYS A 295 -15.93 -17.89 14.16
CA CYS A 295 -15.21 -16.89 13.34
C CYS A 295 -15.88 -16.69 11.98
N MET A 296 -16.25 -17.77 11.30
CA MET A 296 -16.94 -17.71 10.02
C MET A 296 -18.34 -17.09 10.14
N GLN A 297 -19.09 -17.42 11.17
CA GLN A 297 -20.41 -16.84 11.45
C GLN A 297 -20.31 -15.36 11.78
N TYR A 298 -19.28 -14.97 12.54
CA TYR A 298 -19.00 -13.58 12.85
C TYR A 298 -18.70 -12.79 11.56
N SER A 299 -17.79 -13.27 10.73
CA SER A 299 -17.43 -12.64 9.46
C SER A 299 -18.62 -12.50 8.50
N ALA A 300 -19.54 -13.47 8.52
CA ALA A 300 -20.73 -13.44 7.66
C ALA A 300 -21.84 -12.51 8.17
N LYS A 301 -21.92 -12.29 9.49
CA LYS A 301 -23.00 -11.52 10.13
C LYS A 301 -22.69 -10.04 10.31
N VAL A 302 -21.39 -9.68 10.39
CA VAL A 302 -20.96 -8.32 10.70
C VAL A 302 -20.42 -7.67 9.42
N GLU A 303 -21.31 -7.06 8.65
CA GLU A 303 -20.89 -6.17 7.55
C GLU A 303 -20.05 -5.00 8.09
N GLY A 304 -18.85 -4.80 7.51
CA GLY A 304 -17.98 -3.70 7.93
C GLY A 304 -17.35 -3.88 9.30
N SER A 305 -17.09 -5.13 9.71
CA SER A 305 -16.45 -5.40 10.99
C SER A 305 -15.06 -4.74 11.11
N TYR A 306 -14.80 -4.15 12.28
CA TYR A 306 -13.49 -3.54 12.60
C TYR A 306 -12.40 -4.56 12.91
N ILE A 307 -12.66 -5.86 12.79
CA ILE A 307 -11.70 -6.91 13.15
C ILE A 307 -10.44 -6.85 12.29
N GLY A 308 -10.59 -6.56 11.00
CA GLY A 308 -9.47 -6.39 10.10
C GLY A 308 -8.58 -5.21 10.49
N ILE A 309 -9.17 -4.10 10.91
CA ILE A 309 -8.44 -2.92 11.40
C ILE A 309 -7.70 -3.28 12.70
N SER A 310 -8.35 -4.01 13.60
CA SER A 310 -7.72 -4.50 14.83
C SER A 310 -6.50 -5.38 14.51
N PHE A 311 -6.63 -6.29 13.56
CA PHE A 311 -5.51 -7.13 13.14
C PHE A 311 -4.37 -6.34 12.47
N ALA A 312 -4.68 -5.27 11.73
CA ALA A 312 -3.67 -4.39 11.17
C ALA A 312 -2.77 -3.79 12.25
N TYR A 313 -3.38 -3.25 13.29
CA TYR A 313 -2.62 -2.66 14.39
C TYR A 313 -1.89 -3.72 15.23
N GLN A 314 -2.49 -4.89 15.44
CA GLN A 314 -1.83 -5.99 16.12
C GLN A 314 -0.58 -6.47 15.38
N ILE A 315 -0.64 -6.59 14.04
CA ILE A 315 0.55 -6.98 13.26
C ILE A 315 1.62 -5.91 13.30
N CYS A 316 1.26 -4.62 13.32
CA CYS A 316 2.21 -3.52 13.50
C CYS A 316 2.92 -3.62 14.86
N ASP A 317 2.19 -3.90 15.93
CA ASP A 317 2.75 -4.09 17.26
C ASP A 317 3.68 -5.32 17.33
N ILE A 318 3.28 -6.43 16.71
CA ILE A 318 4.10 -7.65 16.64
C ILE A 318 5.42 -7.38 15.92
N LEU A 319 5.39 -6.71 14.76
CA LEU A 319 6.58 -6.40 13.98
C LEU A 319 7.54 -5.46 14.73
N THR A 320 7.01 -4.38 15.30
CA THR A 320 7.82 -3.39 16.01
C THR A 320 8.41 -3.94 17.31
N TYR A 321 7.62 -4.74 18.04
CA TYR A 321 8.12 -5.40 19.25
C TYR A 321 9.22 -6.40 18.91
N THR A 322 9.00 -7.24 17.89
CA THR A 322 9.97 -8.26 17.47
C THR A 322 11.29 -7.62 17.03
N ALA A 323 11.23 -6.58 16.23
CA ALA A 323 12.43 -5.84 15.79
C ALA A 323 13.17 -5.17 16.94
N ALA A 324 12.48 -4.75 17.98
CA ALA A 324 13.11 -4.18 19.16
C ALA A 324 13.70 -5.24 20.11
N TYR A 325 13.24 -6.49 20.02
CA TYR A 325 13.71 -7.61 20.83
C TYR A 325 14.97 -8.27 20.23
N VAL A 326 15.07 -8.34 18.89
CA VAL A 326 16.23 -8.89 18.15
C VAL A 326 17.39 -7.92 18.14
#